data_930f9a64acdc46e73ae2c53af59e3cf0
#
_entry.id   930f9a64acdc46e73ae2c53af59e3cf0
#
_cell.length_a   1.000
_cell.length_b   1.000
_cell.length_c   1.000
_cell.angle_alpha   90.00
_cell.angle_beta   90.00
_cell.angle_gamma   90.00
#
_symmetry.space_group_name_H-M   'P 1'
#
loop_
_entity.id
_entity.type
_entity.pdbx_description
1 polymer ?
#
loop_
_entity_poly.entity_id
_entity_poly.type
_entity_poly.pdbx_seq_one_letter_code
_entity_poly.pdbx_strand_id
1 'polypeptide(L)'
;MKEAIRQAKKAWKIEEVPIGCVIVYQGKIIGRGYNRRTTDKNPLAHAEISAIKKASKVMGDWRLEECTLYVTLEPCQMCSGAIVQARIPRVVVGCMNPKAGCAGSILNLLQVEA
;
A
#
# COMPACT_ATOMS: atom_id res chain seq x y z
N MET A 1 -1.49 -8.34 8.49
CA MET A 1 -0.04 -8.24 8.22
C MET A 1 0.57 -9.51 7.63
N LYS A 2 0.14 -10.70 8.06
CA LYS A 2 0.68 -11.96 7.48
C LYS A 2 0.50 -12.05 5.97
N GLU A 3 -0.67 -11.66 5.45
CA GLU A 3 -0.92 -11.67 4.01
C GLU A 3 -0.08 -10.62 3.28
N ALA A 4 0.15 -9.44 3.89
CA ALA A 4 1.04 -8.43 3.31
C ALA A 4 2.47 -8.96 3.19
N ILE A 5 2.95 -9.70 4.20
CA ILE A 5 4.26 -10.34 4.15
C ILE A 5 4.30 -11.41 3.06
N ARG A 6 3.23 -12.18 2.89
CA ARG A 6 3.14 -13.18 1.81
C ARG A 6 3.23 -12.51 0.44
N GLN A 7 2.60 -11.35 0.27
CA GLN A 7 2.70 -10.58 -0.96
C GLN A 7 4.13 -10.06 -1.18
N ALA A 8 4.80 -9.61 -0.11
CA ALA A 8 6.21 -9.18 -0.19
C ALA A 8 7.11 -10.33 -0.68
N LYS A 9 6.86 -11.55 -0.24
CA LYS A 9 7.60 -12.73 -0.69
C LYS A 9 7.40 -12.99 -2.18
N LYS A 10 6.24 -12.69 -2.74
CA LYS A 10 5.99 -12.78 -4.18
C LYS A 10 6.87 -11.80 -4.96
N ALA A 11 7.02 -10.57 -4.46
CA ALA A 11 7.91 -9.59 -5.06
C ALA A 11 9.36 -10.09 -5.02
N TRP A 12 9.79 -10.62 -3.89
CA TRP A 12 11.14 -11.15 -3.74
C TRP A 12 11.45 -12.26 -4.74
N LYS A 13 10.48 -13.14 -5.01
CA LYS A 13 10.65 -14.24 -5.96
C LYS A 13 10.89 -13.77 -7.40
N ILE A 14 10.44 -12.58 -7.76
CA ILE A 14 10.67 -11.99 -9.09
C ILE A 14 11.77 -10.91 -9.05
N GLU A 15 12.61 -10.94 -8.02
CA GLU A 15 13.76 -10.04 -7.85
C GLU A 15 13.38 -8.57 -7.72
N GLU A 16 12.20 -8.29 -7.20
CA GLU A 16 11.78 -6.95 -6.84
C GLU A 16 12.05 -6.71 -5.35
N VAL A 17 12.10 -5.43 -4.94
CA VAL A 17 12.15 -5.08 -3.52
C VAL A 17 10.92 -5.69 -2.83
N PRO A 18 11.10 -6.44 -1.72
CA PRO A 18 10.01 -7.22 -1.12
C PRO A 18 9.05 -6.35 -0.32
N ILE A 19 8.12 -5.72 -1.02
CA ILE A 19 7.07 -4.91 -0.44
C ILE A 19 5.73 -5.54 -0.81
N GLY A 20 4.88 -5.77 0.20
CA GLY A 20 3.55 -6.29 0.03
C GLY A 20 2.53 -5.44 0.75
N CYS A 21 1.32 -5.40 0.23
CA CYS A 21 0.23 -4.57 0.76
C CYS A 21 -1.10 -5.31 0.63
N VAL A 22 -1.95 -5.17 1.66
CA VAL A 22 -3.33 -5.64 1.60
C VAL A 22 -4.25 -4.56 2.15
N ILE A 23 -5.48 -4.54 1.65
CA ILE A 23 -6.54 -3.66 2.14
C ILE A 23 -7.67 -4.55 2.64
N VAL A 24 -8.15 -4.25 3.84
CA VAL A 24 -9.14 -5.04 4.57
C VAL A 24 -10.39 -4.19 4.80
N TYR A 25 -11.55 -4.77 4.51
CA TYR A 25 -12.86 -4.19 4.78
C TYR A 25 -13.71 -5.21 5.51
N GLN A 26 -14.18 -4.86 6.70
CA GLN A 26 -15.02 -5.74 7.54
C GLN A 26 -14.42 -7.14 7.72
N GLY A 27 -13.12 -7.19 8.02
CA GLY A 27 -12.41 -8.45 8.25
C GLY A 27 -12.05 -9.24 7.00
N LYS A 28 -12.38 -8.74 5.81
CA LYS A 28 -12.09 -9.41 4.54
C LYS A 28 -11.02 -8.65 3.76
N ILE A 29 -10.09 -9.37 3.17
CA ILE A 29 -9.10 -8.79 2.27
C ILE A 29 -9.77 -8.53 0.93
N ILE A 30 -9.81 -7.25 0.52
CA ILE A 30 -10.44 -6.82 -0.73
C ILE A 30 -9.43 -6.35 -1.78
N GLY A 31 -8.18 -6.20 -1.41
CA GLY A 31 -7.12 -5.83 -2.33
C GLY A 31 -5.77 -6.34 -1.85
N ARG A 32 -4.99 -6.90 -2.78
CA ARG A 32 -3.61 -7.38 -2.53
C ARG A 32 -2.71 -6.80 -3.58
N GLY A 33 -1.49 -6.49 -3.21
CA GLY A 33 -0.48 -6.04 -4.15
C GLY A 33 0.92 -6.31 -3.66
N TYR A 34 1.86 -6.38 -4.58
CA TYR A 34 3.27 -6.47 -4.29
C TYR A 34 4.05 -5.67 -5.33
N ASN A 35 5.25 -5.26 -4.97
CA ASN A 35 6.05 -4.40 -5.81
C ASN A 35 6.44 -5.11 -7.12
N ARG A 36 6.18 -4.44 -8.26
CA ARG A 36 6.49 -4.93 -9.60
C ARG A 36 7.10 -3.84 -10.49
N ARG A 37 7.67 -2.81 -9.88
CA ARG A 37 8.15 -1.62 -10.60
C ARG A 37 9.04 -1.95 -11.79
N THR A 38 10.06 -2.78 -11.57
CA THR A 38 11.01 -3.16 -12.63
C THR A 38 10.40 -4.18 -13.59
N THR A 39 9.67 -5.16 -13.06
CA THR A 39 9.03 -6.22 -13.84
C THR A 39 8.03 -5.65 -14.84
N ASP A 40 7.17 -4.73 -14.39
CA ASP A 40 6.14 -4.10 -15.22
C ASP A 40 6.67 -2.88 -15.97
N LYS A 41 7.93 -2.48 -15.74
CA LYS A 41 8.52 -1.26 -16.33
C LYS A 41 7.63 -0.05 -16.10
N ASN A 42 7.09 0.07 -14.89
CA ASN A 42 6.09 1.06 -14.53
C ASN A 42 6.41 1.65 -13.16
N PRO A 43 6.74 2.95 -13.07
CA PRO A 43 7.08 3.57 -11.79
C PRO A 43 5.91 3.61 -10.80
N LEU A 44 4.68 3.39 -11.26
CA LEU A 44 3.49 3.35 -10.42
C LEU A 44 3.19 1.95 -9.89
N ALA A 45 3.90 0.92 -10.34
CA ALA A 45 3.64 -0.48 -9.99
C ALA A 45 4.15 -0.83 -8.60
N HIS A 46 3.74 -0.07 -7.60
CA HIS A 46 4.00 -0.31 -6.19
C HIS A 46 2.89 -1.17 -5.57
N ALA A 47 3.21 -1.87 -4.49
CA ALA A 47 2.27 -2.75 -3.79
C ALA A 47 0.98 -2.02 -3.40
N GLU A 48 1.10 -0.82 -2.85
CA GLU A 48 -0.03 -0.03 -2.37
C GLU A 48 -0.96 0.40 -3.50
N ILE A 49 -0.40 0.85 -4.62
CA ILE A 49 -1.17 1.26 -5.80
C ILE A 49 -1.98 0.08 -6.34
N SER A 50 -1.34 -1.08 -6.45
CA SER A 50 -2.01 -2.30 -6.91
C SER A 50 -3.15 -2.71 -5.98
N ALA A 51 -2.91 -2.68 -4.66
CA ALA A 51 -3.93 -3.03 -3.66
C ALA A 51 -5.11 -2.05 -3.70
N ILE A 52 -4.85 -0.74 -3.81
CA ILE A 52 -5.88 0.30 -3.89
C ILE A 52 -6.75 0.10 -5.13
N LYS A 53 -6.14 -0.15 -6.29
CA LYS A 53 -6.89 -0.40 -7.53
C LYS A 53 -7.86 -1.56 -7.38
N LYS A 54 -7.39 -2.67 -6.81
CA LYS A 54 -8.21 -3.87 -6.62
C LYS A 54 -9.32 -3.65 -5.59
N ALA A 55 -9.00 -3.00 -4.47
CA ALA A 55 -9.98 -2.68 -3.44
C ALA A 55 -11.08 -1.76 -3.96
N SER A 56 -10.72 -0.73 -4.71
CA SER A 56 -11.68 0.20 -5.31
C SER A 56 -12.62 -0.52 -6.28
N LYS A 57 -12.11 -1.48 -7.04
CA LYS A 57 -12.92 -2.28 -7.96
C LYS A 57 -13.92 -3.15 -7.19
N VAL A 58 -13.50 -3.78 -6.11
CA VAL A 58 -14.37 -4.60 -5.26
C VAL A 58 -15.46 -3.75 -4.62
N MET A 59 -15.10 -2.59 -4.08
CA MET A 59 -16.05 -1.68 -3.43
C MET A 59 -16.97 -0.95 -4.44
N GLY A 60 -16.57 -0.87 -5.70
CA GLY A 60 -17.29 -0.10 -6.72
C GLY A 60 -17.22 1.40 -6.44
N ASP A 61 -16.21 1.88 -5.74
CA ASP A 61 -16.04 3.27 -5.34
C ASP A 61 -14.57 3.58 -5.18
N TRP A 62 -14.17 4.83 -5.44
CA TRP A 62 -12.80 5.28 -5.19
C TRP A 62 -12.55 5.54 -3.70
N ARG A 63 -13.60 5.75 -2.91
CA ARG A 63 -13.49 5.99 -1.46
C ARG A 63 -13.38 4.67 -0.70
N LEU A 64 -12.36 4.56 0.12
CA LEU A 64 -12.09 3.39 0.96
C LEU A 64 -12.15 3.77 2.44
N GLU A 65 -13.17 4.51 2.82
CA GLU A 65 -13.31 5.19 4.11
C GLU A 65 -13.43 4.26 5.31
N GLU A 66 -13.85 3.01 5.10
CA GLU A 66 -14.00 2.03 6.17
C GLU A 66 -12.94 0.92 6.09
N CYS A 67 -11.89 1.14 5.31
CA CYS A 67 -10.85 0.14 5.08
C CYS A 67 -9.62 0.40 5.94
N THR A 68 -8.84 -0.67 6.16
CA THR A 68 -7.53 -0.60 6.77
C THR A 68 -6.51 -1.10 5.77
N LEU A 69 -5.40 -0.38 5.59
CA LEU A 69 -4.30 -0.78 4.72
C LEU A 69 -3.15 -1.31 5.59
N TYR A 70 -2.65 -2.50 5.22
CA TYR A 70 -1.47 -3.11 5.84
C TYR A 70 -0.37 -3.16 4.80
N VAL A 71 0.78 -2.61 5.10
CA VAL A 71 1.94 -2.60 4.21
C VAL A 71 3.21 -2.97 4.97
N THR A 72 4.08 -3.73 4.34
CA THR A 72 5.29 -4.24 5.00
C THR A 72 6.36 -3.18 5.19
N LEU A 73 6.42 -2.19 4.31
CA LEU A 73 7.35 -1.07 4.40
C LEU A 73 6.59 0.24 4.32
N GLU A 74 7.03 1.22 5.09
CA GLU A 74 6.44 2.56 5.12
C GLU A 74 6.28 3.13 3.71
N PRO A 75 5.06 3.61 3.33
CA PRO A 75 4.80 4.09 1.97
C PRO A 75 5.65 5.30 1.61
N CYS A 76 6.05 5.36 0.35
CA CYS A 76 6.71 6.52 -0.23
C CYS A 76 5.71 7.66 -0.46
N GLN A 77 6.22 8.78 -0.94
CA GLN A 77 5.46 9.98 -1.25
C GLN A 77 4.25 9.69 -2.18
N MET A 78 4.46 8.95 -3.25
CA MET A 78 3.41 8.61 -4.22
C MET A 78 2.31 7.77 -3.57
N CYS A 79 2.69 6.72 -2.85
CA CYS A 79 1.73 5.80 -2.23
C CYS A 79 1.01 6.45 -1.06
N SER A 80 1.69 7.27 -0.26
CA SER A 80 1.05 8.03 0.82
C SER A 80 0.01 8.99 0.26
N GLY A 81 0.31 9.67 -0.84
CA GLY A 81 -0.65 10.51 -1.54
C GLY A 81 -1.86 9.74 -2.03
N ALA A 82 -1.64 8.55 -2.59
CA ALA A 82 -2.72 7.68 -3.05
C ALA A 82 -3.63 7.23 -1.89
N ILE A 83 -3.04 6.90 -0.74
CA ILE A 83 -3.78 6.51 0.46
C ILE A 83 -4.67 7.66 0.94
N VAL A 84 -4.14 8.88 0.96
CA VAL A 84 -4.90 10.08 1.33
C VAL A 84 -6.04 10.31 0.33
N GLN A 85 -5.77 10.21 -0.96
CA GLN A 85 -6.80 10.39 -2.00
C GLN A 85 -7.91 9.34 -1.90
N ALA A 86 -7.57 8.11 -1.53
CA ALA A 86 -8.54 7.03 -1.35
C ALA A 86 -9.33 7.14 -0.03
N ARG A 87 -8.99 8.08 0.84
CA ARG A 87 -9.64 8.27 2.15
C ARG A 87 -9.50 7.07 3.08
N ILE A 88 -8.40 6.33 3.01
CA ILE A 88 -8.16 5.20 3.91
C ILE A 88 -7.81 5.74 5.29
N PRO A 89 -8.62 5.46 6.34
CA PRO A 89 -8.43 6.09 7.64
C PRO A 89 -7.37 5.44 8.51
N ARG A 90 -6.99 4.19 8.25
CA ARG A 90 -6.03 3.46 9.07
C ARG A 90 -4.99 2.76 8.23
N VAL A 91 -3.72 3.00 8.56
CA VAL A 91 -2.57 2.39 7.90
C VAL A 91 -1.70 1.73 8.94
N VAL A 92 -1.41 0.45 8.74
CA VAL A 92 -0.52 -0.34 9.60
C VAL A 92 0.76 -0.65 8.82
N VAL A 93 1.89 -0.21 9.33
CA VAL A 93 3.20 -0.32 8.68
C VAL A 93 4.07 -1.33 9.42
N GLY A 94 4.67 -2.26 8.67
CA GLY A 94 5.54 -3.27 9.25
C GLY A 94 6.93 -2.75 9.60
N CYS A 95 7.48 -1.87 8.76
CA CYS A 95 8.83 -1.34 8.92
C CYS A 95 8.90 0.08 8.41
N MET A 96 9.62 0.95 9.13
CA MET A 96 9.83 2.34 8.69
C MET A 96 10.88 2.41 7.59
N ASN A 97 10.76 3.41 6.71
CA ASN A 97 11.70 3.64 5.62
C ASN A 97 12.35 5.02 5.80
N PRO A 98 13.52 5.10 6.41
CA PRO A 98 14.16 6.40 6.70
C PRO A 98 14.64 7.15 5.47
N LYS A 99 14.71 6.51 4.30
CA LYS A 99 15.18 7.15 3.07
C LYS A 99 14.07 7.82 2.27
N ALA A 100 12.87 7.23 2.25
CA ALA A 100 11.79 7.68 1.38
C ALA A 100 10.41 7.60 2.02
N GLY A 101 10.32 7.23 3.30
CA GLY A 101 9.04 7.04 3.98
C GLY A 101 8.30 8.34 4.25
N CYS A 102 7.01 8.36 3.97
CA CYS A 102 6.15 9.53 4.12
C CYS A 102 4.97 9.29 5.06
N ALA A 103 5.11 8.31 5.97
CA ALA A 103 4.14 8.05 7.03
C ALA A 103 4.75 8.25 8.42
N GLY A 104 5.78 9.12 8.52
CA GLY A 104 6.42 9.48 9.77
C GLY A 104 7.95 9.55 9.73
N SER A 105 8.64 8.91 8.74
CA SER A 105 10.11 8.91 8.70
C SER A 105 10.68 10.22 8.13
N ILE A 106 10.44 10.52 6.86
CA ILE A 106 10.90 11.76 6.22
C ILE A 106 9.82 12.84 6.35
N LEU A 107 8.62 12.50 5.91
CA LEU A 107 7.44 13.36 5.99
C LEU A 107 6.30 12.53 6.55
N ASN A 108 5.24 13.19 7.01
CA ASN A 108 4.03 12.50 7.42
C ASN A 108 2.84 13.01 6.61
N LEU A 109 2.75 12.54 5.37
CA LEU A 109 1.69 12.93 4.44
C LEU A 109 0.32 12.35 4.83
N LEU A 110 0.31 11.26 5.63
CA LEU A 110 -0.94 10.62 6.06
C LEU A 110 -1.71 11.46 7.06
N GLN A 111 -1.07 12.45 7.69
CA GLN A 111 -1.71 13.36 8.63
C GLN A 111 -2.07 14.71 8.03
N VAL A 112 -1.84 14.88 6.74
CA VAL A 112 -2.27 16.09 6.02
C VAL A 112 -3.74 15.94 5.68
N GLU A 113 -4.54 16.94 6.07
CA GLU A 113 -5.95 16.96 5.69
C GLU A 113 -6.08 17.20 4.18
N ALA A 114 -6.87 16.36 3.55
CA ALA A 114 -7.10 16.42 2.11
C ALA A 114 -8.44 17.06 1.76
#